data_9d607ab884c6dc4797b116e37ebf79b5
#
_entry.id   9d607ab884c6dc4797b116e37ebf79b5
#
_cell.length_a   1.000
_cell.length_b   1.000
_cell.length_c   1.000
_cell.angle_alpha   90.00
_cell.angle_beta   90.00
_cell.angle_gamma   90.00
#
_symmetry.space_group_name_H-M   'P 1'
#
loop_
_entity.id
_entity.type
_entity.pdbx_description
1 polymer ?
#
loop_
_entity_poly.entity_id
_entity_poly.type
_entity_poly.pdbx_seq_one_letter_code
_entity_poly.pdbx_strand_id
1 'polypeptide(L)'
;MFDPVIQIRGLNVAYGSQQAVRDVSVDIPSRQVTAIIGPSGCGKTTLLRSMCRLVELTEGVRVWGQVLFKGRNLYEPDMDVTEIRKRIGLLAQRPFPLPMSIFENVAYGPRLHGSLKRAELETLVEKELRAAGLWDEVKDRLNEPASALSIGQQQRLCLARGLAVEPEVLLCDEVTSSLDPLSAQRIEGRLLELRSDYSIILVTHVLRQARRLADYVIFMYLGELIEHGPAEQVFKNPHQPRTRAYLAGEF
;
A
#
# COMPACT_ATOMS: atom_id res chain seq x y z
N MET A 1 -8.07 -13.43 -18.85
CA MET A 1 -8.76 -13.00 -17.60
C MET A 1 -7.71 -13.13 -16.51
N PHE A 2 -7.41 -12.08 -15.75
CA PHE A 2 -6.44 -12.14 -14.67
C PHE A 2 -7.10 -12.68 -13.37
N ASP A 3 -6.29 -13.24 -12.50
CA ASP A 3 -6.73 -13.69 -11.16
C ASP A 3 -6.67 -12.48 -10.20
N PRO A 4 -7.82 -11.98 -9.69
CA PRO A 4 -7.83 -10.81 -8.83
C PRO A 4 -7.42 -11.17 -7.40
N VAL A 5 -6.49 -10.38 -6.83
CA VAL A 5 -6.11 -10.51 -5.41
C VAL A 5 -7.17 -9.89 -4.48
N ILE A 6 -7.73 -8.76 -4.89
CA ILE A 6 -8.83 -8.08 -4.19
C ILE A 6 -9.94 -7.78 -5.20
N GLN A 7 -11.18 -8.04 -4.80
CA GLN A 7 -12.37 -7.69 -5.57
C GLN A 7 -13.23 -6.75 -4.72
N ILE A 8 -13.60 -5.62 -5.29
CA ILE A 8 -14.45 -4.63 -4.63
C ILE A 8 -15.80 -4.64 -5.33
N ARG A 9 -16.90 -4.66 -4.57
CA ARG A 9 -18.27 -4.72 -5.09
C ARG A 9 -19.14 -3.71 -4.35
N GLY A 10 -19.57 -2.67 -5.04
CA GLY A 10 -20.48 -1.65 -4.54
C GLY A 10 -19.99 -0.99 -3.24
N LEU A 11 -18.66 -0.80 -3.10
CA LEU A 11 -18.08 -0.26 -1.88
C LEU A 11 -18.43 1.21 -1.71
N ASN A 12 -18.93 1.51 -0.53
CA ASN A 12 -19.21 2.87 -0.09
C ASN A 12 -18.58 3.11 1.27
N VAL A 13 -18.02 4.29 1.47
CA VAL A 13 -17.45 4.72 2.76
C VAL A 13 -17.87 6.15 3.04
N ALA A 14 -18.41 6.40 4.23
CA ALA A 14 -18.80 7.72 4.68
C ALA A 14 -18.22 8.03 6.08
N TYR A 15 -17.75 9.25 6.26
CA TYR A 15 -17.32 9.84 7.52
C TYR A 15 -18.39 10.86 7.97
N GLY A 16 -19.21 10.48 8.95
CA GLY A 16 -20.38 11.28 9.29
C GLY A 16 -21.33 11.47 8.11
N SER A 17 -21.54 12.70 7.66
CA SER A 17 -22.35 13.05 6.49
C SER A 17 -21.59 13.04 5.16
N GLN A 18 -20.26 13.01 5.19
CA GLN A 18 -19.42 13.11 3.99
C GLN A 18 -19.14 11.69 3.43
N GLN A 19 -19.64 11.41 2.24
CA GLN A 19 -19.34 10.18 1.51
C GLN A 19 -18.02 10.33 0.74
N ALA A 20 -17.00 9.57 1.15
CA ALA A 20 -15.65 9.63 0.59
C ALA A 20 -15.42 8.61 -0.52
N VAL A 21 -16.16 7.48 -0.51
CA VAL A 21 -16.15 6.45 -1.58
C VAL A 21 -17.59 6.13 -1.92
N ARG A 22 -17.91 6.09 -3.23
CA ARG A 22 -19.27 5.98 -3.75
C ARG A 22 -19.36 4.85 -4.77
N ASP A 23 -20.04 3.77 -4.41
CA ASP A 23 -20.38 2.65 -5.29
C ASP A 23 -19.22 2.13 -6.15
N VAL A 24 -18.05 1.98 -5.54
CA VAL A 24 -16.85 1.52 -6.24
C VAL A 24 -16.89 0.01 -6.42
N SER A 25 -16.73 -0.43 -7.69
CA SER A 25 -16.61 -1.84 -8.06
C SER A 25 -15.42 -2.03 -8.99
N VAL A 26 -14.46 -2.87 -8.61
CA VAL A 26 -13.24 -3.14 -9.40
C VAL A 26 -12.58 -4.43 -8.96
N ASP A 27 -11.96 -5.12 -9.91
CA ASP A 27 -11.07 -6.25 -9.67
C ASP A 27 -9.61 -5.79 -9.75
N ILE A 28 -8.83 -6.05 -8.71
CA ILE A 28 -7.42 -5.68 -8.61
C ILE A 28 -6.56 -6.90 -8.91
N PRO A 29 -5.71 -6.83 -9.96
CA PRO A 29 -4.90 -7.98 -10.37
C PRO A 29 -3.84 -8.36 -9.33
N SER A 30 -3.54 -9.65 -9.22
CA SER A 30 -2.48 -10.19 -8.39
C SER A 30 -1.10 -9.98 -9.04
N ARG A 31 -0.05 -9.89 -8.20
CA ARG A 31 1.37 -9.82 -8.61
C ARG A 31 1.65 -8.77 -9.68
N GLN A 32 1.09 -7.60 -9.48
CA GLN A 32 1.24 -6.40 -10.31
C GLN A 32 1.25 -5.16 -9.44
N VAL A 33 1.71 -4.05 -9.98
CA VAL A 33 1.56 -2.74 -9.38
C VAL A 33 0.27 -2.09 -9.90
N THR A 34 -0.73 -1.94 -9.03
CA THR A 34 -1.95 -1.18 -9.31
C THR A 34 -1.81 0.23 -8.76
N ALA A 35 -1.84 1.25 -9.59
CA ALA A 35 -1.83 2.64 -9.15
C ALA A 35 -3.26 3.21 -9.04
N ILE A 36 -3.60 3.75 -7.87
CA ILE A 36 -4.82 4.54 -7.66
C ILE A 36 -4.44 6.01 -7.82
N ILE A 37 -4.96 6.66 -8.85
CA ILE A 37 -4.69 8.06 -9.19
C ILE A 37 -5.95 8.92 -9.10
N GLY A 38 -5.78 10.23 -9.02
CA GLY A 38 -6.87 11.20 -8.98
C GLY A 38 -6.51 12.44 -8.15
N PRO A 39 -7.33 13.50 -8.18
CA PRO A 39 -7.12 14.72 -7.43
C PRO A 39 -7.03 14.49 -5.92
N SER A 40 -6.44 15.46 -5.20
CA SER A 40 -6.41 15.42 -3.73
C SER A 40 -7.85 15.42 -3.18
N GLY A 41 -8.09 14.62 -2.13
CA GLY A 41 -9.41 14.52 -1.50
C GLY A 41 -10.46 13.69 -2.25
N CYS A 42 -10.15 13.07 -3.39
CA CYS A 42 -11.12 12.27 -4.16
C CYS A 42 -11.41 10.87 -3.60
N GLY A 43 -10.87 10.49 -2.43
CA GLY A 43 -11.18 9.21 -1.78
C GLY A 43 -10.13 8.09 -1.94
N LYS A 44 -8.98 8.32 -2.60
CA LYS A 44 -7.93 7.29 -2.85
C LYS A 44 -7.44 6.60 -1.58
N THR A 45 -7.01 7.36 -0.58
CA THR A 45 -6.55 6.84 0.72
C THR A 45 -7.66 6.11 1.46
N THR A 46 -8.91 6.58 1.36
CA THR A 46 -10.07 5.90 1.95
C THR A 46 -10.31 4.55 1.28
N LEU A 47 -10.27 4.50 -0.05
CA LEU A 47 -10.37 3.24 -0.80
C LEU A 47 -9.24 2.28 -0.42
N LEU A 48 -7.99 2.77 -0.37
CA LEU A 48 -6.83 1.97 0.01
C LEU A 48 -6.99 1.38 1.42
N ARG A 49 -7.34 2.22 2.42
CA ARG A 49 -7.50 1.80 3.82
C ARG A 49 -8.69 0.87 4.03
N SER A 50 -9.69 0.91 3.18
CA SER A 50 -10.81 -0.03 3.22
C SER A 50 -10.38 -1.47 2.92
N MET A 51 -9.32 -1.66 2.13
CA MET A 51 -8.81 -3.00 1.78
C MET A 51 -8.16 -3.74 2.94
N CYS A 52 -7.81 -3.04 4.04
CA CYS A 52 -7.27 -3.64 5.27
C CYS A 52 -8.06 -3.26 6.53
N ARG A 53 -9.29 -2.76 6.37
CA ARG A 53 -10.20 -2.35 7.45
C ARG A 53 -9.65 -1.26 8.36
N LEU A 54 -8.66 -0.48 7.92
CA LEU A 54 -8.12 0.64 8.72
C LEU A 54 -9.05 1.85 8.77
N VAL A 55 -10.00 1.96 7.85
CA VAL A 55 -11.04 3.01 7.90
C VAL A 55 -11.89 2.92 9.17
N GLU A 56 -12.10 1.72 9.72
CA GLU A 56 -12.90 1.48 10.92
C GLU A 56 -12.27 2.05 12.21
N LEU A 57 -10.99 2.44 12.18
CA LEU A 57 -10.34 3.13 13.30
C LEU A 57 -10.78 4.60 13.43
N THR A 58 -11.48 5.12 12.43
CA THR A 58 -12.03 6.48 12.47
C THR A 58 -13.44 6.45 13.04
N GLU A 59 -13.66 7.21 14.11
CA GLU A 59 -14.97 7.31 14.75
C GLU A 59 -16.04 7.83 13.78
N GLY A 60 -17.23 7.22 13.83
CA GLY A 60 -18.35 7.60 12.98
C GLY A 60 -18.24 7.18 11.51
N VAL A 61 -17.24 6.36 11.16
CA VAL A 61 -17.15 5.80 9.80
C VAL A 61 -18.26 4.76 9.57
N ARG A 62 -18.83 4.79 8.37
CA ARG A 62 -19.77 3.77 7.90
C ARG A 62 -19.24 3.17 6.62
N VAL A 63 -19.20 1.84 6.54
CA VAL A 63 -18.76 1.08 5.37
C VAL A 63 -19.85 0.13 4.96
N TRP A 64 -20.21 0.11 3.67
CA TRP A 64 -21.14 -0.87 3.11
C TRP A 64 -20.71 -1.25 1.69
N GLY A 65 -21.20 -2.40 1.19
CA GLY A 65 -20.66 -3.10 0.03
C GLY A 65 -19.72 -4.22 0.46
N GLN A 66 -18.85 -4.66 -0.43
CA GLN A 66 -17.96 -5.79 -0.17
C GLN A 66 -16.54 -5.51 -0.62
N VAL A 67 -15.57 -5.97 0.16
CA VAL A 67 -14.16 -6.08 -0.22
C VAL A 67 -13.78 -7.54 -0.04
N LEU A 68 -13.62 -8.25 -1.14
CA LEU A 68 -13.30 -9.66 -1.15
C LEU A 68 -11.78 -9.84 -1.32
N PHE A 69 -11.19 -10.58 -0.41
CA PHE A 69 -9.81 -11.05 -0.50
C PHE A 69 -9.83 -12.58 -0.58
N LYS A 70 -9.32 -13.12 -1.70
CA LYS A 70 -9.43 -14.57 -1.98
C LYS A 70 -10.85 -15.11 -1.85
N GLY A 71 -11.83 -14.37 -2.34
CA GLY A 71 -13.23 -14.76 -2.37
C GLY A 71 -14.00 -14.61 -1.04
N ARG A 72 -13.33 -14.20 0.07
CA ARG A 72 -13.99 -13.92 1.35
C ARG A 72 -14.12 -12.41 1.58
N ASN A 73 -15.30 -11.97 2.00
CA ASN A 73 -15.52 -10.56 2.31
C ASN A 73 -14.82 -10.20 3.63
N LEU A 74 -13.93 -9.22 3.58
CA LEU A 74 -13.15 -8.77 4.73
C LEU A 74 -14.00 -8.14 5.84
N TYR A 75 -15.23 -7.70 5.54
CA TYR A 75 -16.15 -7.07 6.47
C TYR A 75 -17.16 -8.03 7.10
N GLU A 76 -16.99 -9.34 6.91
CA GLU A 76 -17.80 -10.33 7.64
C GLU A 76 -17.49 -10.31 9.14
N PRO A 77 -18.49 -10.51 10.01
CA PRO A 77 -18.32 -10.38 11.47
C PRO A 77 -17.32 -11.37 12.08
N ASP A 78 -17.10 -12.51 11.44
CA ASP A 78 -16.18 -13.57 11.90
C ASP A 78 -14.75 -13.40 11.39
N MET A 79 -14.45 -12.36 10.61
CA MET A 79 -13.12 -12.11 10.09
C MET A 79 -12.19 -11.51 11.15
N ASP A 80 -11.08 -12.19 11.40
CA ASP A 80 -10.02 -11.66 12.26
C ASP A 80 -9.26 -10.51 11.59
N VAL A 81 -9.41 -9.32 12.14
CA VAL A 81 -8.79 -8.09 11.65
C VAL A 81 -7.27 -8.15 11.75
N THR A 82 -6.72 -8.87 12.73
CA THR A 82 -5.26 -9.04 12.89
C THR A 82 -4.69 -9.86 11.75
N GLU A 83 -5.37 -10.97 11.41
CA GLU A 83 -4.97 -11.81 10.28
C GLU A 83 -5.10 -11.07 8.93
N ILE A 84 -6.17 -10.27 8.76
CA ILE A 84 -6.32 -9.41 7.58
C ILE A 84 -5.11 -8.48 7.44
N ARG A 85 -4.75 -7.74 8.51
CA ARG A 85 -3.66 -6.74 8.48
C ARG A 85 -2.26 -7.36 8.42
N LYS A 86 -2.10 -8.62 8.79
CA LYS A 86 -0.88 -9.40 8.56
C LYS A 86 -0.71 -9.70 7.07
N ARG A 87 -1.79 -10.15 6.40
CA ARG A 87 -1.76 -10.52 4.98
C ARG A 87 -1.84 -9.32 4.02
N ILE A 88 -2.41 -8.20 4.47
CA ILE A 88 -2.55 -6.96 3.70
C ILE A 88 -1.85 -5.85 4.49
N GLY A 89 -0.54 -5.69 4.23
CA GLY A 89 0.29 -4.70 4.91
C GLY A 89 0.09 -3.29 4.35
N LEU A 90 0.20 -2.27 5.21
CA LEU A 90 0.14 -0.86 4.79
C LEU A 90 1.44 -0.12 5.08
N LEU A 91 1.97 0.53 4.06
CA LEU A 91 3.00 1.55 4.16
C LEU A 91 2.34 2.93 4.10
N ALA A 92 2.43 3.66 5.20
CA ALA A 92 1.85 4.99 5.32
C ALA A 92 2.70 6.06 4.62
N GLN A 93 2.09 7.19 4.28
CA GLN A 93 2.71 8.36 3.67
C GLN A 93 3.91 8.88 4.48
N ARG A 94 3.75 8.95 5.82
CA ARG A 94 4.85 9.27 6.74
C ARG A 94 5.33 7.98 7.39
N PRO A 95 6.65 7.69 7.38
CA PRO A 95 7.18 6.55 8.08
C PRO A 95 6.92 6.67 9.59
N PHE A 96 6.56 5.57 10.20
CA PHE A 96 6.34 5.50 11.64
C PHE A 96 7.10 4.30 12.21
N PRO A 97 8.43 4.44 12.40
CA PRO A 97 9.18 3.42 13.11
C PRO A 97 8.72 3.33 14.56
N LEU A 98 8.67 2.12 15.09
CA LEU A 98 8.39 1.91 16.50
C LEU A 98 9.54 2.48 17.36
N PRO A 99 9.29 2.93 18.62
CA PRO A 99 10.32 3.47 19.51
C PRO A 99 11.24 2.35 20.03
N MET A 100 11.90 1.68 19.13
CA MET A 100 12.76 0.51 19.32
C MET A 100 13.99 0.63 18.42
N SER A 101 14.93 -0.32 18.54
CA SER A 101 16.08 -0.41 17.65
C SER A 101 15.66 -0.76 16.20
N ILE A 102 16.58 -0.62 15.27
CA ILE A 102 16.40 -1.02 13.87
C ILE A 102 16.04 -2.51 13.79
N PHE A 103 16.80 -3.35 14.50
CA PHE A 103 16.55 -4.80 14.58
C PHE A 103 15.15 -5.11 15.10
N GLU A 104 14.79 -4.54 16.25
CA GLU A 104 13.52 -4.80 16.91
C GLU A 104 12.31 -4.34 16.07
N ASN A 105 12.46 -3.27 15.27
CA ASN A 105 11.41 -2.87 14.34
C ASN A 105 11.08 -3.97 13.33
N VAL A 106 12.06 -4.61 12.73
CA VAL A 106 11.83 -5.69 11.75
C VAL A 106 11.39 -6.98 12.43
N ALA A 107 12.00 -7.32 13.57
CA ALA A 107 11.70 -8.53 14.33
C ALA A 107 10.34 -8.50 15.06
N TYR A 108 9.71 -7.33 15.19
CA TYR A 108 8.48 -7.13 15.99
C TYR A 108 7.33 -8.03 15.52
N GLY A 109 6.96 -7.95 14.26
CA GLY A 109 5.86 -8.74 13.69
C GLY A 109 6.11 -10.26 13.79
N PRO A 110 7.25 -10.77 13.34
CA PRO A 110 7.60 -12.18 13.46
C PRO A 110 7.54 -12.71 14.90
N ARG A 111 7.99 -11.94 15.90
CA ARG A 111 7.88 -12.32 17.32
C ARG A 111 6.44 -12.35 17.83
N LEU A 112 5.60 -11.46 17.34
CA LEU A 112 4.20 -11.40 17.75
C LEU A 112 3.39 -12.58 17.19
N HIS A 113 3.74 -13.04 15.97
CA HIS A 113 2.98 -14.06 15.24
C HIS A 113 3.62 -15.45 15.22
N GLY A 114 4.82 -15.61 15.77
CA GLY A 114 5.54 -16.89 15.75
C GLY A 114 6.58 -17.02 16.83
N SER A 115 7.10 -18.24 16.99
CA SER A 115 8.15 -18.60 17.96
C SER A 115 9.47 -18.84 17.24
N LEU A 116 10.00 -17.83 16.55
CA LEU A 116 11.29 -17.94 15.89
C LEU A 116 12.45 -17.89 16.90
N LYS A 117 13.46 -18.74 16.72
CA LYS A 117 14.70 -18.66 17.47
C LYS A 117 15.50 -17.42 17.08
N ARG A 118 16.40 -16.98 17.94
CA ARG A 118 17.21 -15.78 17.72
C ARG A 118 17.95 -15.78 16.38
N ALA A 119 18.61 -16.89 16.05
CA ALA A 119 19.34 -17.02 14.78
C ALA A 119 18.43 -16.93 13.54
N GLU A 120 17.21 -17.46 13.63
CA GLU A 120 16.21 -17.37 12.55
C GLU A 120 15.72 -15.94 12.38
N LEU A 121 15.53 -15.21 13.49
CA LEU A 121 15.20 -13.79 13.47
C LEU A 121 16.32 -12.92 12.88
N GLU A 122 17.58 -13.21 13.23
CA GLU A 122 18.74 -12.49 12.67
C GLU A 122 18.81 -12.68 11.14
N THR A 123 18.62 -13.91 10.66
CA THR A 123 18.56 -14.20 9.23
C THR A 123 17.39 -13.51 8.53
N LEU A 124 16.21 -13.51 9.15
CA LEU A 124 15.02 -12.86 8.62
C LEU A 124 15.21 -11.34 8.55
N VAL A 125 15.72 -10.73 9.62
CA VAL A 125 15.98 -9.28 9.68
C VAL A 125 16.95 -8.85 8.60
N GLU A 126 18.07 -9.59 8.41
CA GLU A 126 19.00 -9.31 7.31
C GLU A 126 18.31 -9.42 5.95
N LYS A 127 17.57 -10.50 5.71
CA LYS A 127 16.84 -10.74 4.45
C LYS A 127 15.93 -9.56 4.12
N GLU A 128 15.09 -9.13 5.08
CA GLU A 128 14.11 -8.09 4.82
C GLU A 128 14.72 -6.67 4.75
N LEU A 129 15.80 -6.41 5.48
CA LEU A 129 16.56 -5.17 5.32
C LEU A 129 17.26 -5.10 3.95
N ARG A 130 17.72 -6.24 3.40
CA ARG A 130 18.24 -6.33 2.04
C ARG A 130 17.13 -6.12 1.00
N ALA A 131 15.98 -6.76 1.16
CA ALA A 131 14.82 -6.59 0.30
C ALA A 131 14.35 -5.12 0.26
N ALA A 132 14.39 -4.43 1.40
CA ALA A 132 14.09 -3.00 1.48
C ALA A 132 15.24 -2.08 1.01
N GLY A 133 16.43 -2.64 0.67
CA GLY A 133 17.61 -1.88 0.26
C GLY A 133 18.20 -0.99 1.35
N LEU A 134 18.10 -1.43 2.61
CA LEU A 134 18.61 -0.68 3.77
C LEU A 134 19.81 -1.34 4.45
N TRP A 135 20.05 -2.64 4.22
CA TRP A 135 21.03 -3.44 4.93
C TRP A 135 22.43 -2.81 5.00
N ASP A 136 22.98 -2.42 3.86
CA ASP A 136 24.35 -1.92 3.79
C ASP A 136 24.57 -0.60 4.56
N GLU A 137 23.48 0.13 4.81
CA GLU A 137 23.52 1.39 5.56
C GLU A 137 23.37 1.19 7.09
N VAL A 138 22.88 0.02 7.53
CA VAL A 138 22.52 -0.19 8.94
C VAL A 138 23.09 -1.45 9.60
N LYS A 139 23.74 -2.34 8.85
CA LYS A 139 24.22 -3.65 9.33
C LYS A 139 25.12 -3.57 10.56
N ASP A 140 25.92 -2.51 10.69
CA ASP A 140 26.87 -2.31 11.80
C ASP A 140 26.25 -1.55 12.99
N ARG A 141 24.94 -1.17 12.90
CA ARG A 141 24.23 -0.37 13.92
C ARG A 141 22.79 -0.79 14.16
N LEU A 142 22.50 -2.09 14.00
CA LEU A 142 21.16 -2.65 14.14
C LEU A 142 20.52 -2.42 15.52
N ASN A 143 21.33 -2.23 16.56
CA ASN A 143 20.88 -1.95 17.91
C ASN A 143 20.61 -0.46 18.19
N GLU A 144 20.94 0.44 17.25
CA GLU A 144 20.63 1.86 17.41
C GLU A 144 19.12 2.13 17.30
N PRO A 145 18.64 3.19 17.95
CA PRO A 145 17.23 3.60 17.85
C PRO A 145 16.85 3.91 16.39
N ALA A 146 15.71 3.41 15.94
CA ALA A 146 15.20 3.66 14.61
C ALA A 146 14.91 5.15 14.33
N SER A 147 14.72 5.96 15.38
CA SER A 147 14.55 7.41 15.29
C SER A 147 15.81 8.15 14.81
N ALA A 148 16.99 7.53 14.90
CA ALA A 148 18.25 8.10 14.40
C ALA A 148 18.40 8.02 12.86
N LEU A 149 17.50 7.28 12.20
CA LEU A 149 17.48 7.14 10.75
C LEU A 149 16.92 8.38 10.05
N SER A 150 17.41 8.69 8.85
CA SER A 150 16.77 9.68 7.97
C SER A 150 15.36 9.23 7.56
N ILE A 151 14.52 10.17 7.11
CA ILE A 151 13.13 9.87 6.70
C ILE A 151 13.09 8.78 5.62
N GLY A 152 13.99 8.84 4.62
CA GLY A 152 14.07 7.80 3.59
C GLY A 152 14.55 6.45 4.11
N GLN A 153 15.45 6.42 5.10
CA GLN A 153 15.85 5.19 5.79
C GLN A 153 14.71 4.63 6.64
N GLN A 154 13.97 5.50 7.35
CA GLN A 154 12.81 5.10 8.13
C GLN A 154 11.71 4.50 7.24
N GLN A 155 11.49 5.05 6.05
CA GLN A 155 10.52 4.50 5.09
C GLN A 155 10.93 3.09 4.65
N ARG A 156 12.21 2.88 4.33
CA ARG A 156 12.73 1.55 3.99
C ARG A 156 12.71 0.59 5.18
N LEU A 157 12.91 1.07 6.40
CA LEU A 157 12.74 0.27 7.61
C LEU A 157 11.28 -0.17 7.79
N CYS A 158 10.31 0.74 7.57
CA CYS A 158 8.89 0.40 7.60
C CYS A 158 8.52 -0.62 6.51
N LEU A 159 9.14 -0.54 5.33
CA LEU A 159 9.00 -1.57 4.29
C LEU A 159 9.55 -2.92 4.77
N ALA A 160 10.79 -2.98 5.28
CA ALA A 160 11.38 -4.21 5.82
C ALA A 160 10.51 -4.83 6.92
N ARG A 161 10.00 -4.02 7.84
CA ARG A 161 9.07 -4.46 8.90
C ARG A 161 7.78 -5.04 8.32
N GLY A 162 7.23 -4.40 7.28
CA GLY A 162 6.02 -4.89 6.60
C GLY A 162 6.25 -6.22 5.88
N LEU A 163 7.40 -6.40 5.23
CA LEU A 163 7.76 -7.64 4.53
C LEU A 163 8.02 -8.80 5.50
N ALA A 164 8.53 -8.52 6.70
CA ALA A 164 8.91 -9.55 7.68
C ALA A 164 7.75 -10.44 8.18
N VAL A 165 6.51 -10.04 7.95
CA VAL A 165 5.31 -10.86 8.25
C VAL A 165 4.76 -11.59 7.02
N GLU A 166 5.50 -11.56 5.90
CA GLU A 166 5.17 -12.23 4.64
C GLU A 166 3.75 -11.90 4.13
N PRO A 167 3.43 -10.62 3.91
CA PRO A 167 2.11 -10.23 3.41
C PRO A 167 1.91 -10.71 1.98
N GLU A 168 0.66 -10.78 1.52
CA GLU A 168 0.34 -11.08 0.12
C GLU A 168 0.08 -9.80 -0.69
N VAL A 169 -0.35 -8.75 0.01
CA VAL A 169 -0.64 -7.42 -0.57
C VAL A 169 0.10 -6.35 0.20
N LEU A 170 0.74 -5.44 -0.53
CA LEU A 170 1.36 -4.23 -0.01
C LEU A 170 0.54 -3.02 -0.45
N LEU A 171 -0.10 -2.35 0.49
CA LEU A 171 -0.77 -1.08 0.27
C LEU A 171 0.23 0.05 0.52
N CYS A 172 0.38 0.96 -0.43
CA CYS A 172 1.34 2.07 -0.38
C CYS A 172 0.59 3.40 -0.49
N ASP A 173 0.43 4.13 0.62
CA ASP A 173 -0.27 5.41 0.66
C ASP A 173 0.74 6.55 0.48
N GLU A 174 0.95 7.03 -0.76
CA GLU A 174 1.85 8.15 -1.10
C GLU A 174 3.27 8.05 -0.50
N VAL A 175 3.84 6.84 -0.46
CA VAL A 175 5.06 6.47 0.30
C VAL A 175 6.33 7.22 -0.08
N THR A 176 6.32 8.00 -1.16
CA THR A 176 7.46 8.77 -1.64
C THR A 176 7.25 10.28 -1.55
N SER A 177 6.05 10.76 -1.18
CA SER A 177 5.70 12.18 -1.24
C SER A 177 6.51 13.08 -0.30
N SER A 178 7.04 12.51 0.80
CA SER A 178 7.85 13.23 1.80
C SER A 178 9.37 13.03 1.62
N LEU A 179 9.79 12.36 0.54
CA LEU A 179 11.17 11.97 0.31
C LEU A 179 11.86 12.88 -0.70
N ASP A 180 13.19 13.02 -0.55
CA ASP A 180 14.02 13.57 -1.60
C ASP A 180 14.00 12.68 -2.86
N PRO A 181 14.34 13.21 -4.05
CA PRO A 181 14.22 12.47 -5.31
C PRO A 181 15.02 11.17 -5.34
N LEU A 182 16.19 11.10 -4.72
CA LEU A 182 17.03 9.91 -4.71
C LEU A 182 16.44 8.82 -3.81
N SER A 183 15.97 9.20 -2.63
CA SER A 183 15.26 8.29 -1.70
C SER A 183 13.96 7.77 -2.31
N ALA A 184 13.20 8.63 -2.99
CA ALA A 184 12.00 8.23 -3.70
C ALA A 184 12.31 7.19 -4.79
N GLN A 185 13.33 7.43 -5.62
CA GLN A 185 13.76 6.50 -6.67
C GLN A 185 14.19 5.14 -6.11
N ARG A 186 14.88 5.12 -4.95
CA ARG A 186 15.25 3.87 -4.28
C ARG A 186 14.03 3.05 -3.86
N ILE A 187 13.04 3.69 -3.22
CA ILE A 187 11.78 3.02 -2.82
C ILE A 187 11.05 2.47 -4.06
N GLU A 188 10.90 3.29 -5.10
CA GLU A 188 10.24 2.88 -6.34
C GLU A 188 10.93 1.68 -7.00
N GLY A 189 12.27 1.69 -7.05
CA GLY A 189 13.04 0.55 -7.56
C GLY A 189 12.75 -0.73 -6.76
N ARG A 190 12.67 -0.64 -5.42
CA ARG A 190 12.32 -1.80 -4.57
C ARG A 190 10.89 -2.29 -4.80
N LEU A 191 9.93 -1.40 -4.95
CA LEU A 191 8.54 -1.81 -5.28
C LEU A 191 8.47 -2.54 -6.63
N LEU A 192 9.23 -2.10 -7.64
CA LEU A 192 9.31 -2.81 -8.93
C LEU A 192 9.94 -4.19 -8.82
N GLU A 193 10.96 -4.36 -7.99
CA GLU A 193 11.58 -5.68 -7.74
C GLU A 193 10.63 -6.62 -7.01
N LEU A 194 9.88 -6.10 -6.03
CA LEU A 194 8.96 -6.87 -5.21
C LEU A 194 7.66 -7.28 -5.93
N ARG A 195 7.31 -6.67 -7.07
CA ARG A 195 6.01 -6.91 -7.74
C ARG A 195 5.82 -8.36 -8.24
N SER A 196 6.90 -9.12 -8.44
CA SER A 196 6.83 -10.53 -8.83
C SER A 196 6.29 -11.42 -7.71
N ASP A 197 6.54 -11.02 -6.46
CA ASP A 197 6.20 -11.80 -5.28
C ASP A 197 4.96 -11.25 -4.56
N TYR A 198 4.73 -9.95 -4.64
CA TYR A 198 3.66 -9.24 -3.94
C TYR A 198 2.70 -8.53 -4.90
N SER A 199 1.44 -8.46 -4.52
CA SER A 199 0.48 -7.56 -5.17
C SER A 199 0.62 -6.18 -4.53
N ILE A 200 0.97 -5.15 -5.32
CA ILE A 200 1.25 -3.81 -4.79
C ILE A 200 0.14 -2.85 -5.22
N ILE A 201 -0.46 -2.14 -4.28
CA ILE A 201 -1.49 -1.13 -4.56
C ILE A 201 -0.94 0.22 -4.08
N LEU A 202 -0.66 1.09 -5.02
CA LEU A 202 0.00 2.38 -4.78
C LEU A 202 -0.97 3.54 -4.99
N VAL A 203 -1.21 4.35 -3.95
CA VAL A 203 -1.84 5.67 -4.10
C VAL A 203 -0.78 6.69 -4.43
N THR A 204 -0.98 7.47 -5.48
CA THR A 204 -0.13 8.61 -5.81
C THR A 204 -0.91 9.70 -6.54
N HIS A 205 -0.53 10.96 -6.33
CA HIS A 205 -0.97 12.11 -7.12
C HIS A 205 0.07 12.52 -8.18
N VAL A 206 1.22 11.82 -8.22
CA VAL A 206 2.32 12.10 -9.18
C VAL A 206 2.14 11.22 -10.41
N LEU A 207 1.55 11.75 -11.48
CA LEU A 207 1.28 11.01 -12.72
C LEU A 207 2.54 10.40 -13.34
N ARG A 208 3.69 11.09 -13.24
CA ARG A 208 4.97 10.57 -13.75
C ARG A 208 5.40 9.30 -13.01
N GLN A 209 5.15 9.23 -11.71
CA GLN A 209 5.40 8.04 -10.89
C GLN A 209 4.46 6.89 -11.30
N ALA A 210 3.15 7.17 -11.38
CA ALA A 210 2.17 6.17 -11.80
C ALA A 210 2.49 5.59 -13.20
N ARG A 211 2.89 6.42 -14.16
CA ARG A 211 3.30 5.98 -15.51
C ARG A 211 4.52 5.06 -15.50
N ARG A 212 5.44 5.25 -14.55
CA ARG A 212 6.67 4.45 -14.45
C ARG A 212 6.48 3.12 -13.73
N LEU A 213 5.60 3.10 -12.73
CA LEU A 213 5.47 1.96 -11.84
C LEU A 213 4.29 1.05 -12.15
N ALA A 214 3.17 1.59 -12.64
CA ALA A 214 1.92 0.84 -12.70
C ALA A 214 1.85 -0.11 -13.90
N ASP A 215 1.38 -1.33 -13.62
CA ASP A 215 0.89 -2.29 -14.61
C ASP A 215 -0.63 -2.08 -14.84
N TYR A 216 -1.36 -1.68 -13.81
CA TYR A 216 -2.79 -1.41 -13.80
C TYR A 216 -3.11 -0.07 -13.15
N VAL A 217 -4.15 0.62 -13.59
CA VAL A 217 -4.53 1.94 -13.10
C VAL A 217 -6.00 1.97 -12.71
N ILE A 218 -6.29 2.64 -11.60
CA ILE A 218 -7.62 2.99 -11.13
C ILE A 218 -7.66 4.52 -11.01
N PHE A 219 -8.51 5.18 -11.81
CA PHE A 219 -8.71 6.63 -11.72
C PHE A 219 -9.97 6.96 -10.92
N MET A 220 -9.80 7.72 -9.85
CA MET A 220 -10.89 8.17 -8.96
C MET A 220 -11.13 9.68 -9.08
N TYR A 221 -12.40 10.07 -9.00
CA TYR A 221 -12.82 11.46 -8.95
C TYR A 221 -14.07 11.63 -8.07
N LEU A 222 -14.05 12.53 -7.10
CA LEU A 222 -15.15 12.83 -6.17
C LEU A 222 -15.79 11.58 -5.50
N GLY A 223 -14.96 10.62 -5.12
CA GLY A 223 -15.39 9.38 -4.46
C GLY A 223 -15.78 8.26 -5.43
N GLU A 224 -15.88 8.52 -6.70
CA GLU A 224 -16.29 7.57 -7.73
C GLU A 224 -15.09 6.99 -8.48
N LEU A 225 -15.20 5.74 -8.93
CA LEU A 225 -14.29 5.16 -9.89
C LEU A 225 -14.73 5.58 -11.29
N ILE A 226 -13.87 6.33 -11.99
CA ILE A 226 -14.18 6.85 -13.32
C ILE A 226 -13.71 5.91 -14.43
N GLU A 227 -12.49 5.40 -14.31
CA GLU A 227 -11.88 4.49 -15.27
C GLU A 227 -10.85 3.59 -14.60
N HIS A 228 -10.73 2.36 -15.08
CA HIS A 228 -9.67 1.46 -14.66
C HIS A 228 -9.27 0.54 -15.82
N GLY A 229 -8.05 0.03 -15.79
CA GLY A 229 -7.54 -0.87 -16.82
C GLY A 229 -6.02 -0.97 -16.82
N PRO A 230 -5.46 -1.69 -17.81
CA PRO A 230 -4.02 -1.74 -18.03
C PRO A 230 -3.43 -0.33 -18.14
N ALA A 231 -2.29 -0.10 -17.51
CA ALA A 231 -1.69 1.24 -17.43
C ALA A 231 -1.44 1.85 -18.82
N GLU A 232 -0.97 1.05 -19.75
CA GLU A 232 -0.72 1.49 -21.13
C GLU A 232 -1.99 2.04 -21.79
N GLN A 233 -3.12 1.36 -21.61
CA GLN A 233 -4.40 1.77 -22.19
C GLN A 233 -4.91 3.06 -21.53
N VAL A 234 -4.96 3.10 -20.16
CA VAL A 234 -5.48 4.27 -19.43
C VAL A 234 -4.63 5.51 -19.69
N PHE A 235 -3.30 5.39 -19.75
CA PHE A 235 -2.41 6.53 -19.94
C PHE A 235 -2.28 7.00 -21.40
N LYS A 236 -2.43 6.11 -22.37
CA LYS A 236 -2.26 6.47 -23.79
C LYS A 236 -3.59 6.73 -24.50
N ASN A 237 -4.61 5.94 -24.20
CA ASN A 237 -5.91 5.94 -24.90
C ASN A 237 -7.07 5.87 -23.88
N PRO A 238 -7.21 6.85 -22.95
CA PRO A 238 -8.28 6.82 -21.97
C PRO A 238 -9.66 6.92 -22.66
N HIS A 239 -10.60 6.08 -22.24
CA HIS A 239 -11.95 6.05 -22.76
C HIS A 239 -12.80 7.19 -22.20
N GLN A 240 -12.60 7.54 -20.93
CA GLN A 240 -13.41 8.55 -20.26
C GLN A 240 -12.87 9.96 -20.52
N PRO A 241 -13.75 10.92 -20.88
CA PRO A 241 -13.34 12.32 -21.07
C PRO A 241 -12.68 12.91 -19.81
N ARG A 242 -13.18 12.58 -18.62
CA ARG A 242 -12.60 13.02 -17.33
C ARG A 242 -11.18 12.51 -17.13
N THR A 243 -10.90 11.25 -17.51
CA THR A 243 -9.55 10.71 -17.44
C THR A 243 -8.60 11.48 -18.35
N ARG A 244 -9.03 11.79 -19.57
CA ARG A 244 -8.25 12.60 -20.53
C ARG A 244 -7.90 13.97 -19.97
N ALA A 245 -8.90 14.71 -19.46
CA ALA A 245 -8.72 16.02 -18.87
C ALA A 245 -7.74 15.97 -17.68
N TYR A 246 -7.90 14.99 -16.78
CA TYR A 246 -6.98 14.79 -15.65
C TYR A 246 -5.53 14.53 -16.10
N LEU A 247 -5.34 13.66 -17.08
CA LEU A 247 -4.00 13.32 -17.60
C LEU A 247 -3.35 14.47 -18.39
N ALA A 248 -4.16 15.40 -18.95
CA ALA A 248 -3.72 16.63 -19.59
C ALA A 248 -3.39 17.76 -18.59
N GLY A 249 -3.76 17.60 -17.30
CA GLY A 249 -3.56 18.64 -16.28
C GLY A 249 -4.62 19.77 -16.32
N GLU A 250 -5.81 19.48 -16.80
CA GLU A 250 -6.95 20.42 -16.94
C GLU A 250 -7.85 20.47 -15.69
N PHE A 251 -7.39 19.98 -14.53
CA PHE A 251 -8.11 19.98 -13.25
C PHE A 251 -7.46 20.91 -12.24
#